data_ab363f8a27d6ddc7ab75fb5a3ba341d3
#
_entry.id   ab363f8a27d6ddc7ab75fb5a3ba341d3
#
_cell.length_a   1.000
_cell.length_b   1.000
_cell.length_c   1.000
_cell.angle_alpha   90.00
_cell.angle_beta   90.00
_cell.angle_gamma   90.00
#
_symmetry.space_group_name_H-M   'P 1'
#
loop_
_entity.id
_entity.type
_entity.pdbx_description
1 polymer ?
#
loop_
_entity_poly.entity_id
_entity_poly.type
_entity_poly.pdbx_seq_one_letter_code
_entity_poly.pdbx_strand_id
1 'polypeptide(L)'
;MQGVFMGAELYRITNDGEPVLVGELPPAVNHYLDEGLDSDSTYSYYVGTLSQNFEVSSTHTAPMSPEWELVDMERKWLFLIALIVGGSVVMFIAFARRGKQLFVRKIAGLEAVDDAVGRATEMGRPILFIPGIRDMDDVQTLAALTILGRISRVIADYDTRIFMPTSRSLVMTAGRETVKASYQAAGRPDKYSDDMVTYVTDEQFGYVAAVDGIMVREKPATVFLLGAFFAESLILAETGNYIGAIQIAGTARPAQIPFFIAACDFTLIGEELFAASAYLSGEPMQLGSLKGQDVGKGIAMVAIIVGVIAMTAGEAWDVQFMKDVVAWLSGVFSTK
;
A
#
# COMPACT_ATOMS: atom_id res chain seq x y z
N MET A 1 37.19 35.69 -16.26
CA MET A 1 35.81 35.59 -16.75
C MET A 1 35.43 34.13 -16.61
N GLN A 2 34.56 33.80 -15.66
CA GLN A 2 34.03 32.45 -15.52
C GLN A 2 33.01 32.26 -16.63
N GLY A 3 33.26 31.34 -17.58
CA GLY A 3 32.29 30.98 -18.61
C GLY A 3 31.05 30.36 -17.96
N VAL A 4 29.89 30.79 -18.40
CA VAL A 4 28.62 30.17 -17.97
C VAL A 4 28.54 28.78 -18.60
N PHE A 5 28.42 27.75 -17.77
CA PHE A 5 28.17 26.37 -18.22
C PHE A 5 26.79 26.30 -18.83
N MET A 6 26.70 25.98 -20.12
CA MET A 6 25.39 25.94 -20.86
C MET A 6 24.83 24.53 -21.00
N GLY A 7 25.62 23.49 -20.72
CA GLY A 7 25.23 22.10 -20.86
C GLY A 7 26.42 21.22 -21.27
N ALA A 8 26.14 19.94 -21.46
CA ALA A 8 27.10 18.96 -21.94
C ALA A 8 26.51 18.14 -23.08
N GLU A 9 27.31 17.76 -24.03
CA GLU A 9 26.99 16.85 -25.11
C GLU A 9 27.64 15.49 -24.84
N LEU A 10 26.86 14.42 -24.90
CA LEU A 10 27.37 13.06 -24.76
C LEU A 10 27.59 12.43 -26.14
N TYR A 11 28.81 12.01 -26.39
CA TYR A 11 29.20 11.33 -27.63
C TYR A 11 29.51 9.87 -27.37
N ARG A 12 29.05 9.01 -28.27
CA ARG A 12 29.29 7.57 -28.30
C ARG A 12 30.19 7.22 -29.49
N ILE A 13 31.20 6.40 -29.25
CA ILE A 13 32.03 5.78 -30.27
C ILE A 13 31.74 4.28 -30.27
N THR A 14 31.36 3.73 -31.41
CA THR A 14 31.05 2.31 -31.58
C THR A 14 32.20 1.64 -32.34
N ASN A 15 32.79 0.57 -31.78
CA ASN A 15 33.86 -0.22 -32.42
C ASN A 15 35.00 0.63 -32.99
N ASP A 16 35.49 1.63 -32.22
CA ASP A 16 36.54 2.60 -32.64
C ASP A 16 36.19 3.41 -33.93
N GLY A 17 34.89 3.57 -34.20
CA GLY A 17 34.38 4.34 -35.33
C GLY A 17 34.33 5.85 -35.05
N GLU A 18 33.57 6.57 -35.89
CA GLU A 18 33.37 8.01 -35.66
C GLU A 18 32.43 8.30 -34.48
N PRO A 19 32.70 9.41 -33.73
CA PRO A 19 31.83 9.82 -32.62
C PRO A 19 30.42 10.21 -33.11
N VAL A 20 29.40 9.73 -32.44
CA VAL A 20 28.00 10.06 -32.70
C VAL A 20 27.43 10.76 -31.47
N LEU A 21 26.80 11.91 -31.65
CA LEU A 21 26.08 12.60 -30.58
C LEU A 21 24.86 11.79 -30.17
N VAL A 22 24.80 11.35 -28.91
CA VAL A 22 23.68 10.53 -28.38
C VAL A 22 22.76 11.34 -27.47
N GLY A 23 23.20 12.46 -26.94
CA GLY A 23 22.34 13.30 -26.11
C GLY A 23 22.94 14.63 -25.71
N GLU A 24 22.06 15.61 -25.47
CA GLU A 24 22.39 16.88 -24.85
C GLU A 24 21.92 16.88 -23.40
N LEU A 25 22.82 17.20 -22.48
CA LEU A 25 22.58 17.17 -21.04
C LEU A 25 22.48 18.61 -20.51
N PRO A 26 21.31 19.02 -20.03
CA PRO A 26 21.17 20.30 -19.33
C PRO A 26 22.06 20.35 -18.06
N PRO A 27 22.42 21.53 -17.55
CA PRO A 27 23.35 21.68 -16.42
C PRO A 27 22.97 20.93 -15.13
N ALA A 28 21.71 20.55 -14.95
CA ALA A 28 21.20 19.86 -13.76
C ALA A 28 21.18 18.32 -13.91
N VAL A 29 21.46 17.78 -15.11
CA VAL A 29 21.41 16.34 -15.38
C VAL A 29 22.80 15.76 -15.33
N ASN A 30 22.99 14.72 -14.53
CA ASN A 30 24.27 14.05 -14.33
C ASN A 30 24.28 12.57 -14.75
N HIS A 31 23.18 12.09 -15.36
CA HIS A 31 23.06 10.73 -15.85
C HIS A 31 22.34 10.72 -17.19
N TYR A 32 22.68 9.75 -18.01
CA TYR A 32 22.05 9.50 -19.32
C TYR A 32 21.92 8.00 -19.53
N LEU A 33 20.78 7.57 -20.04
CA LEU A 33 20.53 6.19 -20.40
C LEU A 33 20.59 6.06 -21.93
N ASP A 34 21.57 5.33 -22.43
CA ASP A 34 21.69 5.03 -23.85
C ASP A 34 20.97 3.72 -24.15
N GLU A 35 20.00 3.76 -25.05
CA GLU A 35 19.13 2.61 -25.37
C GLU A 35 19.40 2.08 -26.77
N GLY A 36 19.03 0.81 -27.01
CA GLY A 36 19.15 0.17 -28.32
C GLY A 36 20.58 -0.19 -28.72
N LEU A 37 21.43 -0.48 -27.73
CA LEU A 37 22.78 -0.95 -27.95
C LEU A 37 22.83 -2.41 -28.35
N ASP A 38 23.77 -2.77 -29.23
CA ASP A 38 24.01 -4.15 -29.65
C ASP A 38 25.04 -4.80 -28.71
N SER A 39 24.71 -6.00 -28.20
CA SER A 39 25.59 -6.77 -27.30
C SER A 39 26.92 -7.19 -27.94
N ASP A 40 26.98 -7.29 -29.27
CA ASP A 40 28.17 -7.71 -29.99
C ASP A 40 29.11 -6.56 -30.36
N SER A 41 28.76 -5.33 -29.95
CA SER A 41 29.54 -4.11 -30.21
C SER A 41 30.18 -3.57 -28.93
N THR A 42 31.33 -2.89 -29.10
CA THR A 42 32.00 -2.16 -28.02
C THR A 42 31.73 -0.66 -28.12
N TYR A 43 31.47 -0.04 -27.00
CA TYR A 43 31.12 1.37 -26.91
C TYR A 43 32.07 2.10 -25.98
N SER A 44 32.52 3.28 -26.37
CA SER A 44 33.19 4.23 -25.50
C SER A 44 32.50 5.58 -25.56
N TYR A 45 32.53 6.33 -24.46
CA TYR A 45 31.81 7.59 -24.35
C TYR A 45 32.78 8.70 -23.94
N TYR A 46 32.48 9.90 -24.37
CA TYR A 46 33.10 11.12 -23.84
C TYR A 46 32.07 12.25 -23.78
N VAL A 47 32.31 13.20 -22.89
CA VAL A 47 31.44 14.36 -22.69
C VAL A 47 32.14 15.61 -23.24
N GLY A 48 31.47 16.29 -24.14
CA GLY A 48 31.82 17.64 -24.58
C GLY A 48 31.10 18.68 -23.73
N THR A 49 31.77 19.65 -23.15
CA THR A 49 31.15 20.76 -22.41
C THR A 49 30.94 21.95 -23.31
N LEU A 50 29.68 22.42 -23.40
CA LEU A 50 29.36 23.67 -24.09
C LEU A 50 29.60 24.86 -23.16
N SER A 51 30.62 25.64 -23.47
CA SER A 51 30.89 26.96 -22.86
C SER A 51 30.99 28.00 -23.94
N GLN A 52 30.63 29.24 -23.66
CA GLN A 52 30.62 30.34 -24.63
C GLN A 52 31.98 30.59 -25.35
N ASN A 53 33.09 30.02 -24.85
CA ASN A 53 34.42 30.28 -25.39
C ASN A 53 35.31 29.04 -25.57
N PHE A 54 34.97 27.86 -25.12
CA PHE A 54 35.82 26.66 -25.23
C PHE A 54 34.99 25.39 -25.25
N GLU A 55 35.22 24.50 -26.20
CA GLU A 55 34.87 23.10 -26.13
C GLU A 55 35.93 22.37 -25.30
N VAL A 56 35.56 21.82 -24.18
CA VAL A 56 36.42 20.93 -23.38
C VAL A 56 35.85 19.54 -23.47
N SER A 57 36.58 18.63 -24.10
CA SER A 57 36.23 17.20 -24.14
C SER A 57 36.77 16.49 -22.89
N SER A 58 35.98 15.62 -22.30
CA SER A 58 36.46 14.73 -21.23
C SER A 58 37.37 13.62 -21.81
N THR A 59 38.09 12.92 -20.93
CA THR A 59 38.74 11.66 -21.30
C THR A 59 37.68 10.63 -21.73
N HIS A 60 38.00 9.81 -22.73
CA HIS A 60 37.14 8.70 -23.14
C HIS A 60 37.02 7.65 -22.05
N THR A 61 35.85 7.06 -21.91
CA THR A 61 35.71 5.89 -21.04
C THR A 61 36.47 4.71 -21.63
N ALA A 62 36.80 3.71 -20.80
CA ALA A 62 37.28 2.43 -21.33
C ALA A 62 36.18 1.82 -22.22
N PRO A 63 36.58 1.10 -23.31
CA PRO A 63 35.60 0.39 -24.14
C PRO A 63 34.80 -0.63 -23.28
N MET A 64 33.49 -0.62 -23.42
CA MET A 64 32.57 -1.52 -22.71
C MET A 64 31.55 -2.10 -23.69
N SER A 65 31.14 -3.32 -23.47
CA SER A 65 30.03 -3.95 -24.21
C SER A 65 28.83 -4.13 -23.29
N PRO A 66 27.62 -3.96 -23.81
CA PRO A 66 26.43 -4.25 -23.05
C PRO A 66 26.36 -5.76 -22.74
N GLU A 67 26.23 -6.10 -21.49
CA GLU A 67 26.02 -7.48 -21.05
C GLU A 67 24.57 -7.68 -20.60
N TRP A 68 24.01 -8.83 -20.95
CA TRP A 68 22.68 -9.22 -20.50
C TRP A 68 22.76 -9.65 -19.02
N GLU A 69 22.31 -8.82 -18.12
CA GLU A 69 22.17 -9.19 -16.73
C GLU A 69 20.70 -9.46 -16.39
N LEU A 70 20.36 -10.73 -16.13
CA LEU A 70 19.03 -11.11 -15.60
C LEU A 70 18.80 -10.60 -14.17
N VAL A 71 19.87 -10.39 -13.43
CA VAL A 71 19.86 -9.91 -12.05
C VAL A 71 21.02 -8.94 -11.87
N ASP A 72 20.70 -7.72 -11.50
CA ASP A 72 21.69 -6.72 -11.13
C ASP A 72 22.50 -7.22 -9.91
N MET A 73 23.72 -7.64 -10.15
CA MET A 73 24.59 -8.19 -9.11
C MET A 73 25.06 -7.14 -8.09
N GLU A 74 24.97 -5.87 -8.41
CA GLU A 74 25.20 -4.81 -7.42
C GLU A 74 24.10 -4.81 -6.36
N ARG A 75 22.86 -5.21 -6.73
CA ARG A 75 21.69 -5.31 -5.85
C ARG A 75 21.40 -6.71 -5.31
N LYS A 76 22.38 -7.62 -5.35
CA LYS A 76 22.22 -9.02 -4.89
C LYS A 76 21.63 -9.16 -3.50
N TRP A 77 21.94 -8.24 -2.58
CA TRP A 77 21.40 -8.26 -1.22
C TRP A 77 19.91 -7.92 -1.17
N LEU A 78 19.46 -6.94 -1.95
CA LEU A 78 18.03 -6.63 -2.09
C LEU A 78 17.28 -7.80 -2.72
N PHE A 79 17.86 -8.43 -3.75
CA PHE A 79 17.30 -9.64 -4.35
C PHE A 79 17.17 -10.78 -3.34
N LEU A 80 18.20 -11.01 -2.51
CA LEU A 80 18.17 -12.03 -1.45
C LEU A 80 17.09 -11.73 -0.42
N ILE A 81 16.97 -10.48 0.04
CA ILE A 81 15.91 -10.06 0.98
C ILE A 81 14.53 -10.27 0.36
N ALA A 82 14.33 -9.89 -0.90
CA ALA A 82 13.07 -10.10 -1.62
C ALA A 82 12.72 -11.59 -1.72
N LEU A 83 13.71 -12.45 -1.98
CA LEU A 83 13.54 -13.90 -2.04
C LEU A 83 13.20 -14.50 -0.66
N ILE A 84 13.83 -14.03 0.42
CA ILE A 84 13.53 -14.47 1.79
C ILE A 84 12.10 -14.06 2.17
N VAL A 85 11.72 -12.80 1.92
CA VAL A 85 10.37 -12.30 2.24
C VAL A 85 9.31 -13.01 1.39
N GLY A 86 9.50 -13.10 0.08
CA GLY A 86 8.59 -13.81 -0.81
C GLY A 86 8.47 -15.30 -0.46
N GLY A 87 9.60 -15.96 -0.20
CA GLY A 87 9.65 -17.36 0.24
C GLY A 87 8.93 -17.57 1.57
N SER A 88 9.08 -16.64 2.53
CA SER A 88 8.38 -16.70 3.81
C SER A 88 6.85 -16.59 3.63
N VAL A 89 6.38 -15.71 2.75
CA VAL A 89 4.94 -15.58 2.43
C VAL A 89 4.40 -16.90 1.89
N VAL A 90 5.07 -17.48 0.88
CA VAL A 90 4.66 -18.78 0.29
C VAL A 90 4.67 -19.89 1.34
N MET A 91 5.69 -19.94 2.18
CA MET A 91 5.82 -20.93 3.25
C MET A 91 4.68 -20.81 4.27
N PHE A 92 4.37 -19.62 4.75
CA PHE A 92 3.29 -19.42 5.72
C PHE A 92 1.91 -19.69 5.11
N ILE A 93 1.68 -19.34 3.83
CA ILE A 93 0.46 -19.74 3.11
C ILE A 93 0.33 -21.27 3.06
N ALA A 94 1.42 -21.97 2.76
CA ALA A 94 1.43 -23.43 2.73
C ALA A 94 1.14 -24.04 4.12
N PHE A 95 1.67 -23.45 5.19
CA PHE A 95 1.38 -23.89 6.57
C PHE A 95 -0.07 -23.63 6.94
N ALA A 96 -0.63 -22.46 6.61
CA ALA A 96 -2.03 -22.13 6.85
C ALA A 96 -2.98 -23.10 6.10
N ARG A 97 -2.68 -23.40 4.83
CA ARG A 97 -3.45 -24.38 4.03
C ARG A 97 -3.42 -25.80 4.59
N ARG A 98 -2.35 -26.16 5.32
CA ARG A 98 -2.23 -27.46 6.03
C ARG A 98 -2.95 -27.48 7.37
N GLY A 99 -3.74 -26.45 7.69
CA GLY A 99 -4.55 -26.37 8.92
C GLY A 99 -3.75 -25.95 10.15
N LYS A 100 -2.49 -25.48 10.03
CA LYS A 100 -1.77 -24.89 11.16
C LYS A 100 -2.39 -23.56 11.53
N GLN A 101 -2.83 -23.42 12.77
CA GLN A 101 -3.32 -22.15 13.29
C GLN A 101 -2.18 -21.14 13.35
N LEU A 102 -2.25 -20.10 12.54
CA LEU A 102 -1.34 -18.97 12.59
C LEU A 102 -1.85 -17.96 13.60
N PHE A 103 -1.03 -17.66 14.61
CA PHE A 103 -1.37 -16.63 15.58
C PHE A 103 -1.32 -15.25 14.92
N VAL A 104 -2.46 -14.59 14.85
CA VAL A 104 -2.58 -13.17 14.52
C VAL A 104 -2.95 -12.43 15.80
N ARG A 105 -2.23 -11.37 16.11
CA ARG A 105 -2.49 -10.55 17.30
C ARG A 105 -3.91 -9.97 17.19
N LYS A 106 -4.70 -10.16 18.24
CA LYS A 106 -6.01 -9.54 18.35
C LYS A 106 -5.85 -8.01 18.45
N ILE A 107 -6.52 -7.29 17.58
CA ILE A 107 -6.46 -5.83 17.50
C ILE A 107 -7.67 -5.29 18.22
N ALA A 108 -7.50 -4.21 19.01
CA ALA A 108 -8.61 -3.60 19.75
C ALA A 108 -9.79 -3.19 18.84
N GLY A 109 -9.51 -2.73 17.62
CA GLY A 109 -10.53 -2.42 16.64
C GLY A 109 -11.37 -3.61 16.17
N LEU A 110 -10.89 -4.86 16.33
CA LEU A 110 -11.68 -6.05 16.02
C LEU A 110 -12.75 -6.36 17.06
N GLU A 111 -12.43 -6.17 18.34
CA GLU A 111 -13.42 -6.27 19.42
C GLU A 111 -14.49 -5.20 19.26
N ALA A 112 -14.08 -3.99 18.87
CA ALA A 112 -15.00 -2.90 18.57
C ALA A 112 -15.98 -3.22 17.43
N VAL A 113 -15.57 -4.00 16.42
CA VAL A 113 -16.49 -4.43 15.34
C VAL A 113 -17.62 -5.30 15.90
N ASP A 114 -17.28 -6.31 16.71
CA ASP A 114 -18.30 -7.21 17.28
C ASP A 114 -19.20 -6.43 18.26
N ASP A 115 -18.65 -5.53 19.10
CA ASP A 115 -19.41 -4.71 20.03
C ASP A 115 -20.34 -3.73 19.31
N ALA A 116 -19.88 -3.10 18.23
CA ALA A 116 -20.67 -2.15 17.45
C ALA A 116 -21.84 -2.83 16.72
N VAL A 117 -21.60 -4.03 16.19
CA VAL A 117 -22.66 -4.86 15.59
C VAL A 117 -23.68 -5.29 16.65
N GLY A 118 -23.20 -5.71 17.83
CA GLY A 118 -24.08 -6.05 18.96
C GLY A 118 -24.99 -4.89 19.36
N ARG A 119 -24.42 -3.69 19.51
CA ARG A 119 -25.19 -2.48 19.85
C ARG A 119 -26.22 -2.09 18.78
N ALA A 120 -25.86 -2.17 17.50
CA ALA A 120 -26.80 -1.89 16.43
C ALA A 120 -28.01 -2.85 16.49
N THR A 121 -27.73 -4.10 16.80
CA THR A 121 -28.74 -5.15 16.96
C THR A 121 -29.65 -4.89 18.18
N GLU A 122 -29.07 -4.57 19.34
CA GLU A 122 -29.83 -4.25 20.56
C GLU A 122 -30.72 -3.01 20.40
N MET A 123 -30.24 -2.01 19.66
CA MET A 123 -30.97 -0.77 19.39
C MET A 123 -32.04 -0.93 18.29
N GLY A 124 -32.01 -2.02 17.51
CA GLY A 124 -32.88 -2.21 16.34
C GLY A 124 -32.65 -1.17 15.25
N ARG A 125 -31.45 -0.55 15.18
CA ARG A 125 -31.08 0.49 14.22
C ARG A 125 -30.14 -0.09 13.16
N PRO A 126 -30.16 0.44 11.92
CA PRO A 126 -29.37 -0.11 10.84
C PRO A 126 -27.86 0.15 11.04
N ILE A 127 -27.08 -0.63 10.31
CA ILE A 127 -25.65 -0.44 10.13
C ILE A 127 -25.42 0.21 8.77
N LEU A 128 -24.58 1.23 8.72
CA LEU A 128 -24.10 1.83 7.48
C LEU A 128 -22.66 1.41 7.21
N PHE A 129 -22.39 0.85 6.03
CA PHE A 129 -21.08 0.39 5.63
C PHE A 129 -20.61 1.14 4.39
N ILE A 130 -19.47 1.83 4.47
CA ILE A 130 -18.90 2.65 3.40
C ILE A 130 -17.53 2.08 3.02
N PRO A 131 -17.39 1.45 1.81
CA PRO A 131 -16.17 0.76 1.40
C PRO A 131 -15.09 1.70 0.82
N GLY A 132 -15.18 3.00 1.08
CA GLY A 132 -14.36 4.01 0.40
C GLY A 132 -14.88 4.34 -0.99
N ILE A 133 -14.08 5.06 -1.77
CA ILE A 133 -14.49 5.52 -3.12
C ILE A 133 -13.62 4.94 -4.25
N ARG A 134 -12.70 4.02 -3.92
CA ARG A 134 -11.87 3.32 -4.92
C ARG A 134 -12.58 2.10 -5.47
N ASP A 135 -12.06 1.59 -6.59
CA ASP A 135 -12.60 0.41 -7.25
C ASP A 135 -11.97 -0.89 -6.70
N MET A 136 -12.29 -2.02 -7.30
CA MET A 136 -11.82 -3.37 -6.92
C MET A 136 -10.31 -3.58 -7.14
N ASP A 137 -9.63 -2.69 -7.81
CA ASP A 137 -8.17 -2.67 -7.97
C ASP A 137 -7.42 -2.24 -6.70
N ASP A 138 -8.12 -1.59 -5.75
CA ASP A 138 -7.52 -1.15 -4.48
C ASP A 138 -7.67 -2.26 -3.41
N VAL A 139 -6.53 -2.66 -2.83
CA VAL A 139 -6.49 -3.71 -1.80
C VAL A 139 -7.26 -3.35 -0.52
N GLN A 140 -7.45 -2.07 -0.23
CA GLN A 140 -8.25 -1.61 0.91
C GLN A 140 -9.74 -1.85 0.67
N THR A 141 -10.21 -1.70 -0.58
CA THR A 141 -11.59 -2.03 -0.98
C THR A 141 -11.84 -3.53 -0.81
N LEU A 142 -10.89 -4.38 -1.21
CA LEU A 142 -10.99 -5.82 -1.02
C LEU A 142 -11.03 -6.21 0.47
N ALA A 143 -10.18 -5.58 1.29
CA ALA A 143 -10.18 -5.77 2.74
C ALA A 143 -11.52 -5.35 3.36
N ALA A 144 -12.07 -4.21 2.95
CA ALA A 144 -13.37 -3.72 3.41
C ALA A 144 -14.51 -4.71 3.07
N LEU A 145 -14.55 -5.22 1.82
CA LEU A 145 -15.55 -6.22 1.41
C LEU A 145 -15.45 -7.53 2.21
N THR A 146 -14.23 -7.94 2.56
CA THR A 146 -14.01 -9.11 3.42
C THR A 146 -14.61 -8.90 4.82
N ILE A 147 -14.39 -7.72 5.40
CA ILE A 147 -14.99 -7.34 6.70
C ILE A 147 -16.50 -7.24 6.59
N LEU A 148 -17.03 -6.66 5.49
CA LEU A 148 -18.46 -6.62 5.19
C LEU A 148 -19.08 -8.03 5.23
N GLY A 149 -18.42 -9.01 4.61
CA GLY A 149 -18.89 -10.39 4.62
C GLY A 149 -19.03 -10.96 6.03
N ARG A 150 -18.08 -10.67 6.92
CA ARG A 150 -18.14 -11.09 8.32
C ARG A 150 -19.29 -10.40 9.07
N ILE A 151 -19.41 -9.07 8.94
CA ILE A 151 -20.49 -8.30 9.56
C ILE A 151 -21.84 -8.82 9.09
N SER A 152 -22.04 -8.97 7.77
CA SER A 152 -23.27 -9.46 7.16
C SER A 152 -23.65 -10.84 7.68
N ARG A 153 -22.68 -11.72 7.89
CA ARG A 153 -22.92 -13.06 8.43
C ARG A 153 -23.39 -13.01 9.88
N VAL A 154 -22.85 -12.11 10.69
CA VAL A 154 -23.25 -11.95 12.11
C VAL A 154 -24.65 -11.37 12.20
N ILE A 155 -24.98 -10.33 11.43
CA ILE A 155 -26.29 -9.67 11.48
C ILE A 155 -27.42 -10.48 10.82
N ALA A 156 -27.09 -11.50 10.01
CA ALA A 156 -28.09 -12.32 9.34
C ALA A 156 -29.02 -13.04 10.33
N ASP A 157 -28.56 -13.36 11.54
CA ASP A 157 -29.34 -13.97 12.61
C ASP A 157 -30.26 -13.00 13.34
N TYR A 158 -30.05 -11.68 13.11
CA TYR A 158 -30.78 -10.60 13.75
C TYR A 158 -31.60 -9.83 12.71
N ASP A 159 -32.58 -9.05 13.17
CA ASP A 159 -33.39 -8.18 12.29
C ASP A 159 -32.74 -6.81 12.00
N THR A 160 -31.41 -6.77 12.04
CA THR A 160 -30.65 -5.56 11.78
C THR A 160 -30.37 -5.41 10.28
N ARG A 161 -30.72 -4.25 9.73
CA ARG A 161 -30.45 -3.93 8.32
C ARG A 161 -29.05 -3.39 8.14
N ILE A 162 -28.43 -3.72 7.01
CA ILE A 162 -27.19 -3.10 6.56
C ILE A 162 -27.44 -2.29 5.30
N PHE A 163 -26.88 -1.10 5.22
CA PHE A 163 -26.85 -0.26 4.03
C PHE A 163 -25.41 -0.09 3.59
N MET A 164 -25.15 -0.36 2.32
CA MET A 164 -23.83 -0.16 1.70
C MET A 164 -24.01 0.68 0.43
N PRO A 165 -24.04 2.01 0.54
CA PRO A 165 -23.93 2.88 -0.63
C PRO A 165 -22.54 2.81 -1.20
N THR A 166 -22.41 2.71 -2.52
CA THR A 166 -21.11 2.63 -3.20
C THR A 166 -20.99 3.69 -4.30
N SER A 167 -19.76 4.13 -4.54
CA SER A 167 -19.41 5.03 -5.63
C SER A 167 -18.98 4.30 -6.91
N ARG A 168 -18.82 2.98 -6.88
CA ARG A 168 -18.37 2.17 -8.01
C ARG A 168 -19.31 1.01 -8.27
N SER A 169 -19.71 0.85 -9.53
CA SER A 169 -20.66 -0.21 -9.94
C SER A 169 -20.09 -1.62 -9.73
N LEU A 170 -18.79 -1.80 -9.95
CA LEU A 170 -18.12 -3.08 -9.74
C LEU A 170 -18.07 -3.44 -8.25
N VAL A 171 -17.80 -2.46 -7.38
CA VAL A 171 -17.83 -2.63 -5.92
C VAL A 171 -19.26 -2.94 -5.45
N MET A 172 -20.29 -2.32 -6.05
CA MET A 172 -21.68 -2.67 -5.77
C MET A 172 -21.96 -4.15 -6.08
N THR A 173 -21.55 -4.62 -7.27
CA THR A 173 -21.77 -6.02 -7.67
C THR A 173 -21.07 -6.99 -6.72
N ALA A 174 -19.80 -6.74 -6.41
CA ALA A 174 -19.04 -7.56 -5.47
C ALA A 174 -19.63 -7.51 -4.05
N GLY A 175 -20.08 -6.33 -3.60
CA GLY A 175 -20.72 -6.15 -2.31
C GLY A 175 -22.05 -6.93 -2.21
N ARG A 176 -22.88 -6.89 -3.25
CA ARG A 176 -24.12 -7.69 -3.32
C ARG A 176 -23.85 -9.18 -3.20
N GLU A 177 -22.88 -9.69 -3.98
CA GLU A 177 -22.52 -11.11 -3.91
C GLU A 177 -21.94 -11.48 -2.53
N THR A 178 -21.14 -10.61 -1.93
CA THR A 178 -20.56 -10.82 -0.59
C THR A 178 -21.64 -10.88 0.48
N VAL A 179 -22.60 -9.94 0.50
CA VAL A 179 -23.70 -9.91 1.45
C VAL A 179 -24.60 -11.12 1.24
N LYS A 180 -25.01 -11.39 0.00
CA LYS A 180 -25.86 -12.53 -0.36
C LYS A 180 -25.24 -13.87 0.07
N ALA A 181 -23.97 -14.11 -0.26
CA ALA A 181 -23.24 -15.30 0.14
C ALA A 181 -23.16 -15.43 1.67
N SER A 182 -23.00 -14.31 2.39
CA SER A 182 -22.94 -14.29 3.85
C SER A 182 -24.27 -14.66 4.48
N TYR A 183 -25.39 -14.14 3.97
CA TYR A 183 -26.74 -14.50 4.42
C TYR A 183 -27.10 -15.98 4.10
N GLN A 184 -26.66 -16.47 2.93
CA GLN A 184 -26.79 -17.88 2.57
C GLN A 184 -25.98 -18.78 3.53
N ALA A 185 -24.74 -18.41 3.82
CA ALA A 185 -23.89 -19.17 4.73
C ALA A 185 -24.37 -19.15 6.19
N ALA A 186 -25.14 -18.13 6.59
CA ALA A 186 -25.81 -18.05 7.88
C ALA A 186 -27.16 -18.81 7.89
N GLY A 187 -27.60 -19.38 6.74
CA GLY A 187 -28.89 -20.07 6.65
C GLY A 187 -30.12 -19.16 6.58
N ARG A 188 -29.90 -17.87 6.30
CA ARG A 188 -30.95 -16.84 6.27
C ARG A 188 -31.07 -16.11 4.92
N PRO A 189 -31.14 -16.84 3.79
CA PRO A 189 -31.26 -16.20 2.47
C PRO A 189 -32.53 -15.37 2.30
N ASP A 190 -33.54 -15.63 3.10
CA ASP A 190 -34.85 -14.93 3.17
C ASP A 190 -34.72 -13.48 3.64
N LYS A 191 -33.65 -13.15 4.37
CA LYS A 191 -33.40 -11.81 4.91
C LYS A 191 -32.57 -10.90 3.96
N TYR A 192 -31.99 -11.48 2.91
CA TYR A 192 -31.22 -10.70 1.92
C TYR A 192 -32.17 -9.92 1.02
N SER A 193 -31.81 -8.68 0.73
CA SER A 193 -32.48 -7.83 -0.25
C SER A 193 -31.46 -7.03 -1.05
N ASP A 194 -31.71 -6.83 -2.35
CA ASP A 194 -30.78 -6.12 -3.25
C ASP A 194 -30.62 -4.62 -2.92
N ASP A 195 -31.57 -4.04 -2.17
CA ASP A 195 -31.51 -2.66 -1.70
C ASP A 195 -30.50 -2.43 -0.56
N MET A 196 -29.98 -3.50 0.04
CA MET A 196 -28.91 -3.40 1.04
C MET A 196 -27.61 -2.83 0.45
N VAL A 197 -27.35 -3.07 -0.84
CA VAL A 197 -26.15 -2.59 -1.52
C VAL A 197 -26.57 -1.81 -2.77
N THR A 198 -26.31 -0.51 -2.79
CA THR A 198 -26.76 0.38 -3.84
C THR A 198 -25.62 1.18 -4.45
N TYR A 199 -25.64 1.34 -5.76
CA TYR A 199 -24.79 2.30 -6.45
C TYR A 199 -25.44 3.69 -6.35
N VAL A 200 -24.62 4.69 -6.04
CA VAL A 200 -25.08 6.09 -5.90
C VAL A 200 -24.60 6.92 -7.07
N THR A 201 -23.32 7.20 -7.12
CA THR A 201 -22.65 7.97 -8.18
C THR A 201 -21.14 7.82 -8.02
N ASP A 202 -20.39 7.95 -9.11
CA ASP A 202 -18.91 7.95 -9.12
C ASP A 202 -18.33 9.37 -8.90
N GLU A 203 -19.18 10.41 -8.90
CA GLU A 203 -18.77 11.75 -8.53
C GLU A 203 -18.63 11.85 -6.99
N GLN A 204 -17.43 12.27 -6.55
CA GLN A 204 -17.01 12.24 -5.15
C GLN A 204 -17.95 12.98 -4.20
N PHE A 205 -18.27 14.25 -4.48
CA PHE A 205 -19.08 15.06 -3.58
C PHE A 205 -20.58 14.77 -3.68
N GLY A 206 -21.06 14.35 -4.85
CA GLY A 206 -22.41 13.82 -5.02
C GLY A 206 -22.63 12.55 -4.20
N TYR A 207 -21.61 11.68 -4.16
CA TYR A 207 -21.60 10.49 -3.31
C TYR A 207 -21.69 10.86 -1.83
N VAL A 208 -20.83 11.79 -1.37
CA VAL A 208 -20.85 12.26 0.02
C VAL A 208 -22.22 12.82 0.40
N ALA A 209 -22.77 13.73 -0.41
CA ALA A 209 -24.06 14.35 -0.12
C ALA A 209 -25.19 13.30 -0.02
N ALA A 210 -25.18 12.28 -0.86
CA ALA A 210 -26.15 11.21 -0.82
C ALA A 210 -25.98 10.33 0.44
N VAL A 211 -24.73 9.98 0.82
CA VAL A 211 -24.43 9.20 2.02
C VAL A 211 -24.80 9.97 3.30
N ASP A 212 -24.48 11.27 3.37
CA ASP A 212 -24.90 12.14 4.47
C ASP A 212 -26.42 12.18 4.58
N GLY A 213 -27.13 12.27 3.45
CA GLY A 213 -28.59 12.18 3.39
C GLY A 213 -29.13 10.86 3.96
N ILE A 214 -28.44 9.73 3.69
CA ILE A 214 -28.78 8.42 4.28
C ILE A 214 -28.52 8.45 5.78
N MET A 215 -27.38 8.95 6.23
CA MET A 215 -27.03 9.03 7.66
C MET A 215 -28.05 9.82 8.47
N VAL A 216 -28.45 10.97 7.99
CA VAL A 216 -29.42 11.85 8.70
C VAL A 216 -30.80 11.25 8.71
N ARG A 217 -31.22 10.57 7.65
CA ARG A 217 -32.55 9.98 7.49
C ARG A 217 -32.72 8.67 8.25
N GLU A 218 -31.77 7.74 8.04
CA GLU A 218 -31.84 6.39 8.60
C GLU A 218 -31.28 6.31 10.03
N LYS A 219 -30.45 7.28 10.41
CA LYS A 219 -29.78 7.35 11.73
C LYS A 219 -29.15 6.02 12.15
N PRO A 220 -28.20 5.48 11.38
CA PRO A 220 -27.57 4.19 11.71
C PRO A 220 -27.01 4.22 13.14
N ALA A 221 -27.06 3.10 13.84
CA ALA A 221 -26.40 2.98 15.15
C ALA A 221 -24.90 2.89 15.03
N THR A 222 -24.45 2.27 13.93
CA THR A 222 -23.02 2.06 13.64
C THR A 222 -22.71 2.44 12.20
N VAL A 223 -21.59 3.14 12.01
CA VAL A 223 -21.04 3.51 10.70
C VAL A 223 -19.64 2.92 10.56
N PHE A 224 -19.47 2.11 9.53
CA PHE A 224 -18.15 1.59 9.13
C PHE A 224 -17.62 2.40 7.96
N LEU A 225 -16.45 3.01 8.13
CA LEU A 225 -15.71 3.78 7.13
C LEU A 225 -14.43 3.01 6.79
N LEU A 226 -14.52 1.96 5.99
CA LEU A 226 -13.42 1.04 5.74
C LEU A 226 -12.99 1.07 4.28
N GLY A 227 -11.73 1.45 4.00
CA GLY A 227 -11.22 1.49 2.63
C GLY A 227 -10.36 2.70 2.33
N ALA A 228 -10.26 3.04 1.05
CA ALA A 228 -9.51 4.20 0.60
C ALA A 228 -10.43 5.42 0.45
N PHE A 229 -10.07 6.48 1.16
CA PHE A 229 -10.77 7.76 1.20
C PHE A 229 -9.84 8.91 0.79
N PHE A 230 -10.46 10.07 0.53
CA PHE A 230 -9.79 11.33 0.27
C PHE A 230 -10.45 12.45 1.10
N ALA A 231 -10.76 13.60 0.49
CA ALA A 231 -11.34 14.73 1.20
C ALA A 231 -12.72 14.45 1.82
N GLU A 232 -13.48 13.49 1.28
CA GLU A 232 -14.80 13.07 1.77
C GLU A 232 -14.77 12.46 3.17
N SER A 233 -13.65 11.90 3.58
CA SER A 233 -13.52 11.19 4.86
C SER A 233 -13.95 12.04 6.06
N LEU A 234 -13.54 13.29 6.07
CA LEU A 234 -13.85 14.21 7.17
C LEU A 234 -15.35 14.50 7.25
N ILE A 235 -15.97 14.79 6.10
CA ILE A 235 -17.41 15.14 6.04
C ILE A 235 -18.25 13.96 6.54
N LEU A 236 -17.96 12.75 6.03
CA LEU A 236 -18.66 11.54 6.42
C LEU A 236 -18.47 11.23 7.91
N ALA A 237 -17.25 11.37 8.44
CA ALA A 237 -16.97 11.11 9.83
C ALA A 237 -17.62 12.16 10.76
N GLU A 238 -17.66 13.44 10.38
CA GLU A 238 -18.36 14.50 11.14
C GLU A 238 -19.87 14.26 11.13
N THR A 239 -20.47 13.87 10.00
CA THR A 239 -21.90 13.56 9.93
C THR A 239 -22.24 12.36 10.82
N GLY A 240 -21.41 11.32 10.81
CA GLY A 240 -21.58 10.15 11.68
C GLY A 240 -21.52 10.53 13.16
N ASN A 241 -20.61 11.42 13.55
CA ASN A 241 -20.51 11.95 14.91
C ASN A 241 -21.76 12.80 15.28
N TYR A 242 -22.21 13.67 14.35
CA TYR A 242 -23.40 14.49 14.56
C TYR A 242 -24.67 13.67 14.83
N ILE A 243 -24.86 12.55 14.16
CA ILE A 243 -26.03 11.67 14.36
C ILE A 243 -25.88 10.75 15.59
N GLY A 244 -24.72 10.77 16.26
CA GLY A 244 -24.43 9.94 17.43
C GLY A 244 -24.27 8.46 17.12
N ALA A 245 -23.76 8.11 15.93
CA ALA A 245 -23.43 6.75 15.56
C ALA A 245 -22.06 6.34 16.12
N ILE A 246 -21.89 5.07 16.46
CA ILE A 246 -20.57 4.50 16.72
C ILE A 246 -19.83 4.39 15.41
N GLN A 247 -18.64 4.97 15.32
CA GLN A 247 -17.87 5.00 14.09
C GLN A 247 -16.62 4.14 14.17
N ILE A 248 -16.48 3.22 13.24
CA ILE A 248 -15.27 2.40 13.07
C ILE A 248 -14.69 2.74 11.70
N ALA A 249 -13.55 3.40 11.71
CA ALA A 249 -12.82 3.74 10.48
C ALA A 249 -11.63 2.81 10.26
N GLY A 250 -11.22 2.63 9.01
CA GLY A 250 -10.02 1.89 8.65
C GLY A 250 -9.50 2.29 7.29
N THR A 251 -8.26 2.79 7.26
CA THR A 251 -7.60 3.19 6.02
C THR A 251 -6.09 2.99 6.10
N ALA A 252 -5.48 2.67 4.97
CA ALA A 252 -4.02 2.65 4.83
C ALA A 252 -3.46 3.95 4.22
N ARG A 253 -4.29 4.97 4.00
CA ARG A 253 -3.84 6.27 3.48
C ARG A 253 -3.37 7.20 4.61
N PRO A 254 -2.06 7.52 4.71
CA PRO A 254 -1.54 8.32 5.82
C PRO A 254 -2.20 9.69 5.96
N ALA A 255 -2.58 10.31 4.83
CA ALA A 255 -3.22 11.63 4.82
C ALA A 255 -4.63 11.64 5.46
N GLN A 256 -5.31 10.50 5.57
CA GLN A 256 -6.67 10.38 6.10
C GLN A 256 -6.71 9.89 7.56
N ILE A 257 -5.66 9.22 8.01
CA ILE A 257 -5.57 8.67 9.37
C ILE A 257 -5.83 9.72 10.45
N PRO A 258 -5.24 10.94 10.43
CA PRO A 258 -5.49 11.94 11.46
C PRO A 258 -6.97 12.36 11.56
N PHE A 259 -7.69 12.44 10.44
CA PHE A 259 -9.11 12.79 10.44
C PHE A 259 -9.96 11.70 11.10
N PHE A 260 -9.69 10.44 10.79
CA PHE A 260 -10.41 9.33 11.41
C PHE A 260 -10.09 9.18 12.91
N ILE A 261 -8.84 9.39 13.32
CA ILE A 261 -8.47 9.37 14.74
C ILE A 261 -9.20 10.48 15.51
N ALA A 262 -9.42 11.64 14.90
CA ALA A 262 -10.08 12.77 15.57
C ALA A 262 -11.61 12.63 15.64
N ALA A 263 -12.24 11.98 14.65
CA ALA A 263 -13.68 11.98 14.48
C ALA A 263 -14.36 10.63 14.73
N CYS A 264 -13.63 9.51 14.72
CA CYS A 264 -14.19 8.17 14.89
C CYS A 264 -13.83 7.56 16.24
N ASP A 265 -14.71 6.70 16.77
CA ASP A 265 -14.50 6.02 18.06
C ASP A 265 -13.36 5.01 18.00
N PHE A 266 -13.23 4.31 16.89
CA PHE A 266 -12.17 3.31 16.66
C PHE A 266 -11.57 3.49 15.27
N THR A 267 -10.25 3.35 15.20
CA THR A 267 -9.53 3.49 13.91
C THR A 267 -8.55 2.34 13.70
N LEU A 268 -8.70 1.64 12.58
CA LEU A 268 -7.76 0.63 12.06
C LEU A 268 -6.72 1.34 11.18
N ILE A 269 -5.49 1.43 11.66
CA ILE A 269 -4.44 2.23 11.02
C ILE A 269 -3.59 1.37 10.10
N GLY A 270 -3.59 1.70 8.81
CA GLY A 270 -2.68 1.10 7.84
C GLY A 270 -2.85 -0.41 7.75
N GLU A 271 -1.84 -1.16 8.18
CA GLU A 271 -1.86 -2.63 8.14
C GLU A 271 -2.90 -3.28 9.06
N GLU A 272 -3.41 -2.56 10.07
CA GLU A 272 -4.44 -3.09 10.96
C GLU A 272 -5.74 -3.39 10.20
N LEU A 273 -6.05 -2.61 9.15
CA LEU A 273 -7.18 -2.89 8.26
C LEU A 273 -7.02 -4.25 7.57
N PHE A 274 -5.83 -4.56 7.06
CA PHE A 274 -5.56 -5.84 6.40
C PHE A 274 -5.48 -7.00 7.39
N ALA A 275 -4.92 -6.75 8.58
CA ALA A 275 -4.89 -7.73 9.65
C ALA A 275 -6.30 -8.05 10.17
N ALA A 276 -7.18 -7.04 10.29
CA ALA A 276 -8.59 -7.22 10.61
C ALA A 276 -9.31 -8.06 9.56
N SER A 277 -9.12 -7.74 8.28
CA SER A 277 -9.67 -8.51 7.17
C SER A 277 -9.21 -9.98 7.22
N ALA A 278 -7.91 -10.24 7.37
CA ALA A 278 -7.36 -11.58 7.43
C ALA A 278 -7.85 -12.37 8.66
N TYR A 279 -7.96 -11.72 9.80
CA TYR A 279 -8.46 -12.34 11.04
C TYR A 279 -9.95 -12.71 10.93
N LEU A 280 -10.77 -11.80 10.43
CA LEU A 280 -12.21 -11.97 10.31
C LEU A 280 -12.61 -12.99 9.22
N SER A 281 -11.86 -13.03 8.12
CA SER A 281 -12.08 -14.03 7.06
C SER A 281 -11.65 -15.42 7.48
N GLY A 282 -10.58 -15.53 8.25
CA GLY A 282 -9.92 -16.80 8.56
C GLY A 282 -9.30 -17.48 7.34
N GLU A 283 -9.18 -16.75 6.20
CA GLU A 283 -8.66 -17.33 4.96
C GLU A 283 -7.15 -17.64 5.05
N PRO A 284 -6.74 -18.89 4.76
CA PRO A 284 -5.34 -19.30 4.85
C PRO A 284 -4.37 -18.44 4.03
N MET A 285 -4.80 -17.94 2.87
CA MET A 285 -3.97 -17.10 2.02
C MET A 285 -3.69 -15.73 2.66
N GLN A 286 -4.72 -15.09 3.21
CA GLN A 286 -4.59 -13.79 3.86
C GLN A 286 -3.78 -13.88 5.15
N LEU A 287 -4.05 -14.88 5.99
CA LEU A 287 -3.31 -15.14 7.23
C LEU A 287 -1.85 -15.47 6.96
N GLY A 288 -1.56 -16.29 5.96
CA GLY A 288 -0.21 -16.67 5.57
C GLY A 288 0.59 -15.48 5.01
N SER A 289 -0.05 -14.67 4.16
CA SER A 289 0.56 -13.46 3.61
C SER A 289 0.93 -12.46 4.71
N LEU A 290 0.02 -12.21 5.65
CA LEU A 290 0.26 -11.33 6.79
C LEU A 290 1.45 -11.79 7.64
N LYS A 291 1.52 -13.11 7.94
CA LYS A 291 2.66 -13.68 8.68
C LYS A 291 3.98 -13.63 7.91
N GLY A 292 3.93 -13.82 6.60
CA GLY A 292 5.11 -13.68 5.75
C GLY A 292 5.67 -12.25 5.76
N GLN A 293 4.81 -11.24 5.78
CA GLN A 293 5.21 -9.84 5.91
C GLN A 293 5.88 -9.53 7.27
N ASP A 294 5.48 -10.21 8.35
CA ASP A 294 6.11 -10.04 9.67
C ASP A 294 7.61 -10.39 9.63
N VAL A 295 8.04 -11.32 8.78
CA VAL A 295 9.46 -11.64 8.57
C VAL A 295 10.20 -10.45 7.96
N GLY A 296 9.62 -9.82 6.94
CA GLY A 296 10.19 -8.60 6.32
C GLY A 296 10.33 -7.46 7.32
N LYS A 297 9.30 -7.23 8.15
CA LYS A 297 9.34 -6.24 9.24
C LYS A 297 10.42 -6.57 10.26
N GLY A 298 10.58 -7.85 10.61
CA GLY A 298 11.63 -8.33 11.50
C GLY A 298 13.03 -8.03 10.95
N ILE A 299 13.26 -8.29 9.67
CA ILE A 299 14.53 -7.97 9.00
C ILE A 299 14.79 -6.47 9.05
N ALA A 300 13.80 -5.65 8.68
CA ALA A 300 13.93 -4.20 8.71
C ALA A 300 14.21 -3.67 10.13
N MET A 301 13.51 -4.18 11.14
CA MET A 301 13.71 -3.81 12.55
C MET A 301 15.13 -4.14 13.03
N VAL A 302 15.61 -5.34 12.72
CA VAL A 302 16.99 -5.75 13.08
C VAL A 302 18.00 -4.86 12.38
N ALA A 303 17.82 -4.58 11.09
CA ALA A 303 18.71 -3.71 10.33
C ALA A 303 18.77 -2.29 10.92
N ILE A 304 17.62 -1.72 11.31
CA ILE A 304 17.54 -0.40 11.94
C ILE A 304 18.27 -0.42 13.31
N ILE A 305 17.98 -1.41 14.17
CA ILE A 305 18.61 -1.51 15.50
C ILE A 305 20.13 -1.64 15.37
N VAL A 306 20.59 -2.56 14.50
CA VAL A 306 22.02 -2.78 14.27
C VAL A 306 22.65 -1.51 13.69
N GLY A 307 22.01 -0.85 12.73
CA GLY A 307 22.49 0.39 12.12
C GLY A 307 22.63 1.52 13.14
N VAL A 308 21.62 1.72 13.99
CA VAL A 308 21.67 2.76 15.04
C VAL A 308 22.76 2.46 16.07
N ILE A 309 22.88 1.23 16.54
CA ILE A 309 23.92 0.83 17.50
C ILE A 309 25.31 0.99 16.85
N ALA A 310 25.50 0.51 15.64
CA ALA A 310 26.79 0.59 14.95
C ALA A 310 27.18 2.05 14.65
N MET A 311 26.24 2.90 14.23
CA MET A 311 26.50 4.31 13.98
C MET A 311 26.88 5.04 15.28
N THR A 312 26.11 4.84 16.35
CA THR A 312 26.35 5.48 17.64
C THR A 312 27.70 5.04 18.25
N ALA A 313 27.96 3.72 18.24
CA ALA A 313 29.22 3.17 18.78
C ALA A 313 30.43 3.52 17.92
N GLY A 314 30.27 3.55 16.60
CA GLY A 314 31.33 3.94 15.67
C GLY A 314 31.77 5.40 15.84
N GLU A 315 30.82 6.29 16.11
CA GLU A 315 31.09 7.70 16.36
C GLU A 315 31.62 7.94 17.79
N ALA A 316 30.98 7.32 18.83
CA ALA A 316 31.31 7.56 20.23
C ALA A 316 32.66 6.97 20.65
N TRP A 317 33.04 5.83 20.12
CA TRP A 317 34.24 5.08 20.51
C TRP A 317 35.27 4.90 19.39
N ASP A 318 35.07 5.52 18.25
CA ASP A 318 35.94 5.48 17.02
C ASP A 318 36.26 4.03 16.56
N VAL A 319 35.29 3.12 16.70
CA VAL A 319 35.45 1.71 16.37
C VAL A 319 35.28 1.50 14.87
N GLN A 320 36.39 1.22 14.16
CA GLN A 320 36.39 1.05 12.69
C GLN A 320 35.42 -0.04 12.22
N PHE A 321 35.36 -1.20 12.92
CA PHE A 321 34.43 -2.26 12.58
C PHE A 321 32.96 -1.80 12.54
N MET A 322 32.55 -0.92 13.46
CA MET A 322 31.18 -0.40 13.47
C MET A 322 30.91 0.56 12.29
N LYS A 323 31.91 1.35 11.90
CA LYS A 323 31.82 2.19 10.69
C LYS A 323 31.71 1.35 9.42
N ASP A 324 32.43 0.23 9.34
CA ASP A 324 32.34 -0.70 8.21
C ASP A 324 30.96 -1.38 8.13
N VAL A 325 30.34 -1.73 9.28
CA VAL A 325 28.98 -2.24 9.33
C VAL A 325 27.96 -1.22 8.83
N VAL A 326 28.09 0.06 9.20
CA VAL A 326 27.22 1.14 8.69
C VAL A 326 27.39 1.31 7.20
N ALA A 327 28.64 1.32 6.70
CA ALA A 327 28.93 1.43 5.28
C ALA A 327 28.35 0.24 4.48
N TRP A 328 28.46 -0.97 5.01
CA TRP A 328 27.86 -2.16 4.41
C TRP A 328 26.33 -2.08 4.38
N LEU A 329 25.67 -1.72 5.50
CA LEU A 329 24.21 -1.57 5.56
C LEU A 329 23.74 -0.47 4.59
N SER A 330 24.42 0.66 4.53
CA SER A 330 24.07 1.72 3.57
C SER A 330 24.20 1.24 2.13
N GLY A 331 25.22 0.43 1.81
CA GLY A 331 25.38 -0.21 0.50
C GLY A 331 24.28 -1.20 0.15
N VAL A 332 23.79 -1.98 1.14
CA VAL A 332 22.68 -2.94 0.96
C VAL A 332 21.36 -2.24 0.59
N PHE A 333 21.08 -1.10 1.22
CA PHE A 333 19.82 -0.36 1.05
C PHE A 333 19.94 0.87 0.12
N SER A 334 21.13 1.17 -0.40
CA SER A 334 21.34 2.26 -1.35
C SER A 334 20.71 1.92 -2.71
N THR A 335 19.91 2.82 -3.22
CA THR A 335 19.33 2.80 -4.57
C THR A 335 20.10 3.75 -5.48
N LYS A 336 21.44 3.60 -5.57
CA LYS A 336 22.23 4.41 -6.54
C LYS A 336 22.01 3.89 -7.93
#